data_6b64b50950dd5a4e0eefd3099df45dc9
#
_entry.id   6b64b50950dd5a4e0eefd3099df45dc9
#
_cell.length_a   1.000
_cell.length_b   1.000
_cell.length_c   1.000
_cell.angle_alpha   90.00
_cell.angle_beta   90.00
_cell.angle_gamma   90.00
#
_symmetry.space_group_name_H-M   'P 1'
#
loop_
_entity.id
_entity.type
_entity.pdbx_description
1 polymer ?
#
loop_
_entity_poly.entity_id
_entity_poly.type
_entity_poly.pdbx_seq_one_letter_code
_entity_poly.pdbx_strand_id
1 'polypeptide(L)'
;MALIFGLSEKDTETLHTAALLHDITKEKTPGEQITLCRVYQIEYTETYLSTPALFHAKTGAEYALEQFKGTVTKEAAELIRTHTTGCVNMTLMQKLLLLADGIEKTRKHDSLVSLRSYFYENPGNKDLICHLNDTVIRYFDLTVRFLLESGQVIDNETISARNDLIIKRGK
;
A
#
# COMPACT_ATOMS: atom_id res chain seq x y z
N MET A 1 0.26 8.25 12.30
CA MET A 1 0.74 6.86 12.44
C MET A 1 2.21 6.80 12.88
N ALA A 2 3.18 7.45 12.22
CA ALA A 2 4.60 7.40 12.60
C ALA A 2 4.86 7.59 14.10
N LEU A 3 4.29 8.62 14.72
CA LEU A 3 4.42 8.90 16.16
C LEU A 3 3.87 7.78 17.06
N ILE A 4 2.78 7.13 16.66
CA ILE A 4 2.16 6.04 17.43
C ILE A 4 3.11 4.84 17.52
N PHE A 5 3.87 4.58 16.45
CA PHE A 5 4.80 3.45 16.35
C PHE A 5 6.23 3.80 16.73
N GLY A 6 6.50 5.03 17.19
CA GLY A 6 7.82 5.45 17.63
C GLY A 6 8.90 5.33 16.55
N LEU A 7 8.55 5.63 15.29
CA LEU A 7 9.52 5.58 14.20
C LEU A 7 10.66 6.56 14.44
N SER A 8 11.87 6.19 14.01
CA SER A 8 13.01 7.09 14.01
C SER A 8 12.74 8.31 13.11
N GLU A 9 13.48 9.39 13.27
CA GLU A 9 13.39 10.58 12.41
C GLU A 9 13.60 10.20 10.94
N LYS A 10 14.63 9.39 10.66
CA LYS A 10 14.92 8.88 9.32
C LYS A 10 13.75 8.08 8.73
N ASP A 11 13.17 7.14 9.49
CA ASP A 11 12.06 6.31 9.01
C ASP A 11 10.79 7.16 8.79
N THR A 12 10.59 8.17 9.66
CA THR A 12 9.49 9.13 9.53
C THR A 12 9.64 9.95 8.25
N GLU A 13 10.84 10.43 7.94
CA GLU A 13 11.14 11.17 6.70
C GLU A 13 10.95 10.28 5.47
N THR A 14 11.43 9.03 5.51
CA THR A 14 11.25 8.05 4.44
C THR A 14 9.77 7.77 4.18
N LEU A 15 9.01 7.50 5.24
CA LEU A 15 7.57 7.25 5.15
C LEU A 15 6.80 8.49 4.64
N HIS A 16 7.18 9.69 5.09
CA HIS A 16 6.59 10.95 4.65
C HIS A 16 6.85 11.22 3.16
N THR A 17 8.10 11.02 2.72
CA THR A 17 8.47 11.13 1.31
C THR A 17 7.66 10.16 0.44
N ALA A 18 7.55 8.90 0.85
CA ALA A 18 6.74 7.91 0.16
C ALA A 18 5.25 8.31 0.14
N ALA A 19 4.70 8.79 1.26
CA ALA A 19 3.31 9.23 1.34
C ALA A 19 2.99 10.43 0.44
N LEU A 20 3.94 11.36 0.23
CA LEU A 20 3.75 12.49 -0.68
C LEU A 20 3.77 12.05 -2.16
N LEU A 21 4.50 10.99 -2.49
CA LEU A 21 4.78 10.61 -3.88
C LEU A 21 4.07 9.32 -4.32
N HIS A 22 3.34 8.63 -3.43
CA HIS A 22 2.76 7.30 -3.73
C HIS A 22 1.85 7.29 -4.97
N ASP A 23 1.16 8.37 -5.22
CA ASP A 23 0.21 8.55 -6.32
C ASP A 23 0.77 9.37 -7.51
N ILE A 24 2.09 9.63 -7.56
CA ILE A 24 2.71 10.57 -8.51
C ILE A 24 2.44 10.25 -9.99
N THR A 25 2.17 9.00 -10.33
CA THR A 25 1.82 8.58 -11.70
C THR A 25 0.35 8.16 -11.86
N LYS A 26 -0.49 8.34 -10.85
CA LYS A 26 -1.88 7.84 -10.82
C LYS A 26 -2.74 8.40 -11.95
N GLU A 27 -2.57 9.66 -12.27
CA GLU A 27 -3.34 10.36 -13.31
C GLU A 27 -2.88 10.03 -14.76
N LYS A 28 -1.84 9.23 -14.92
CA LYS A 28 -1.38 8.81 -16.24
C LYS A 28 -2.33 7.80 -16.87
N THR A 29 -2.55 7.96 -18.16
CA THR A 29 -3.39 7.04 -18.94
C THR A 29 -2.78 5.63 -18.98
N PRO A 30 -3.57 4.56 -19.26
CA PRO A 30 -3.04 3.20 -19.38
C PRO A 30 -1.88 3.09 -20.39
N GLY A 31 -1.95 3.81 -21.52
CA GLY A 31 -0.87 3.83 -22.52
C GLY A 31 0.42 4.45 -21.99
N GLU A 32 0.32 5.55 -21.24
CA GLU A 32 1.49 6.17 -20.58
C GLU A 32 2.07 5.27 -19.51
N GLN A 33 1.22 4.56 -18.71
CA GLN A 33 1.66 3.59 -17.72
C GLN A 33 2.47 2.45 -18.38
N ILE A 34 1.97 1.88 -19.48
CA ILE A 34 2.67 0.84 -20.25
C ILE A 34 4.00 1.38 -20.82
N THR A 35 4.01 2.64 -21.26
CA THR A 35 5.23 3.28 -21.75
C THR A 35 6.28 3.38 -20.63
N LEU A 36 5.86 3.81 -19.42
CA LEU A 36 6.74 3.83 -18.25
C LEU A 36 7.24 2.42 -17.87
N CYS A 37 6.37 1.41 -17.95
CA CYS A 37 6.79 0.02 -17.70
C CYS A 37 7.91 -0.41 -18.66
N ARG A 38 7.83 -0.04 -19.95
CA ARG A 38 8.90 -0.32 -20.93
C ARG A 38 10.18 0.44 -20.62
N VAL A 39 10.08 1.74 -20.30
CA VAL A 39 11.23 2.58 -19.96
C VAL A 39 11.97 2.05 -18.73
N TYR A 40 11.23 1.66 -17.69
CA TYR A 40 11.78 1.21 -16.43
C TYR A 40 11.97 -0.31 -16.33
N GLN A 41 11.68 -1.06 -17.41
CA GLN A 41 11.77 -2.52 -17.46
C GLN A 41 10.94 -3.20 -16.35
N ILE A 42 9.75 -2.66 -16.08
CA ILE A 42 8.81 -3.20 -15.09
C ILE A 42 8.02 -4.34 -15.73
N GLU A 43 8.12 -5.52 -15.15
CA GLU A 43 7.28 -6.66 -15.51
C GLU A 43 5.86 -6.49 -14.97
N TYR A 44 4.87 -6.89 -15.77
CA TYR A 44 3.46 -6.88 -15.39
C TYR A 44 2.71 -8.06 -16.01
N THR A 45 1.60 -8.42 -15.40
CA THR A 45 0.75 -9.55 -15.80
C THR A 45 -0.52 -9.06 -16.49
N GLU A 46 -1.32 -9.99 -17.04
CA GLU A 46 -2.65 -9.71 -17.58
C GLU A 46 -3.58 -9.02 -16.55
N THR A 47 -3.37 -9.26 -15.25
CA THR A 47 -4.09 -8.56 -14.19
C THR A 47 -3.92 -7.04 -14.29
N TYR A 48 -2.70 -6.55 -14.55
CA TYR A 48 -2.43 -5.12 -14.72
C TYR A 48 -3.08 -4.53 -15.97
N LEU A 49 -3.16 -5.31 -17.06
CA LEU A 49 -3.86 -4.88 -18.27
C LEU A 49 -5.38 -4.80 -18.05
N SER A 50 -5.93 -5.73 -17.26
CA SER A 50 -7.35 -5.75 -16.88
C SER A 50 -7.70 -4.70 -15.82
N THR A 51 -6.72 -4.29 -15.00
CA THR A 51 -6.88 -3.31 -13.91
C THR A 51 -5.76 -2.27 -13.96
N PRO A 52 -5.80 -1.33 -14.95
CA PRO A 52 -4.72 -0.36 -15.16
C PRO A 52 -4.39 0.52 -13.95
N ALA A 53 -5.33 0.68 -13.03
CA ALA A 53 -5.10 1.39 -11.77
C ALA A 53 -3.94 0.81 -10.93
N LEU A 54 -3.58 -0.46 -11.11
CA LEU A 54 -2.47 -1.07 -10.36
C LEU A 54 -1.09 -0.59 -10.81
N PHE A 55 -0.96 -0.10 -12.05
CA PHE A 55 0.35 0.31 -12.59
C PHE A 55 1.00 1.43 -11.79
N HIS A 56 0.21 2.40 -11.29
CA HIS A 56 0.76 3.62 -10.70
C HIS A 56 1.71 3.35 -9.51
N ALA A 57 1.51 2.30 -8.75
CA ALA A 57 2.38 1.95 -7.63
C ALA A 57 3.80 1.56 -8.13
N LYS A 58 3.87 0.70 -9.14
CA LYS A 58 5.16 0.24 -9.70
C LYS A 58 5.84 1.34 -10.52
N THR A 59 5.10 2.01 -11.40
CA THR A 59 5.63 3.10 -12.22
C THR A 59 5.98 4.33 -11.39
N GLY A 60 5.19 4.64 -10.37
CA GLY A 60 5.43 5.74 -9.45
C GLY A 60 6.72 5.57 -8.65
N ALA A 61 7.03 4.35 -8.23
CA ALA A 61 8.27 4.04 -7.52
C ALA A 61 9.51 4.38 -8.37
N GLU A 62 9.55 3.89 -9.62
CA GLU A 62 10.68 4.15 -10.52
C GLU A 62 10.73 5.61 -10.97
N TYR A 63 9.57 6.19 -11.29
CA TYR A 63 9.47 7.60 -11.66
C TYR A 63 9.97 8.50 -10.54
N ALA A 64 9.61 8.23 -9.29
CA ALA A 64 10.06 9.01 -8.14
C ALA A 64 11.57 8.90 -7.94
N LEU A 65 12.16 7.72 -8.08
CA LEU A 65 13.62 7.52 -8.02
C LEU A 65 14.38 8.32 -9.09
N GLU A 66 13.82 8.38 -10.30
CA GLU A 66 14.45 9.10 -11.41
C GLU A 66 14.31 10.61 -11.25
N GLN A 67 13.09 11.10 -10.97
CA GLN A 67 12.82 12.55 -10.95
C GLN A 67 13.35 13.24 -9.69
N PHE A 68 13.47 12.54 -8.58
CA PHE A 68 13.91 13.08 -7.30
C PHE A 68 15.20 12.42 -6.81
N LYS A 69 16.17 12.27 -7.73
CA LYS A 69 17.51 11.72 -7.42
C LYS A 69 18.15 12.45 -6.24
N GLY A 70 18.60 11.66 -5.26
CA GLY A 70 19.23 12.17 -4.03
C GLY A 70 18.24 12.53 -2.91
N THR A 71 16.96 12.66 -3.21
CA THR A 71 15.90 12.90 -2.21
C THR A 71 15.10 11.61 -1.93
N VAL A 72 14.68 10.92 -2.99
CA VAL A 72 13.94 9.65 -2.83
C VAL A 72 14.95 8.51 -2.69
N THR A 73 14.85 7.81 -1.56
CA THR A 73 15.64 6.61 -1.29
C THR A 73 15.02 5.38 -1.94
N LYS A 74 15.80 4.32 -2.14
CA LYS A 74 15.26 3.02 -2.59
C LYS A 74 14.20 2.48 -1.64
N GLU A 75 14.36 2.74 -0.35
CA GLU A 75 13.38 2.34 0.67
C GLU A 75 12.05 3.08 0.50
N ALA A 76 12.08 4.40 0.29
CA ALA A 76 10.87 5.18 0.00
C ALA A 76 10.18 4.69 -1.29
N ALA A 77 10.96 4.40 -2.34
CA ALA A 77 10.42 3.86 -3.58
C ALA A 77 9.78 2.47 -3.40
N GLU A 78 10.36 1.62 -2.55
CA GLU A 78 9.77 0.31 -2.23
C GLU A 78 8.45 0.43 -1.46
N LEU A 79 8.31 1.44 -0.59
CA LEU A 79 7.02 1.77 0.04
C LEU A 79 5.98 2.17 -1.02
N ILE A 80 6.36 3.03 -1.97
CA ILE A 80 5.50 3.43 -3.09
C ILE A 80 5.09 2.21 -3.92
N ARG A 81 6.04 1.34 -4.26
CA ARG A 81 5.80 0.15 -5.10
C ARG A 81 4.73 -0.78 -4.55
N THR A 82 4.64 -0.90 -3.24
CA THR A 82 3.80 -1.89 -2.56
C THR A 82 2.54 -1.31 -1.91
N HIS A 83 2.32 0.00 -2.00
CA HIS A 83 1.24 0.66 -1.25
C HIS A 83 -0.17 0.25 -1.69
N THR A 84 -0.35 -0.27 -2.91
CA THR A 84 -1.67 -0.65 -3.43
C THR A 84 -2.00 -2.11 -3.15
N THR A 85 -1.08 -3.03 -3.47
CA THR A 85 -1.30 -4.49 -3.39
C THR A 85 -0.76 -5.10 -2.11
N GLY A 86 0.13 -4.41 -1.42
CA GLY A 86 0.99 -5.00 -0.41
C GLY A 86 2.00 -5.97 -1.02
N CYS A 87 2.68 -6.72 -0.19
CA CYS A 87 3.59 -7.80 -0.59
C CYS A 87 3.77 -8.82 0.55
N VAL A 88 4.36 -9.97 0.26
CA VAL A 88 4.79 -10.93 1.28
C VAL A 88 5.91 -10.31 2.12
N ASN A 89 5.93 -10.57 3.43
CA ASN A 89 6.90 -10.02 4.38
C ASN A 89 6.91 -8.48 4.49
N MET A 90 5.72 -7.85 4.42
CA MET A 90 5.60 -6.39 4.58
C MET A 90 6.33 -5.89 5.83
N THR A 91 7.18 -4.88 5.64
CA THR A 91 7.78 -4.12 6.73
C THR A 91 6.74 -3.29 7.50
N LEU A 92 7.12 -2.76 8.65
CA LEU A 92 6.27 -1.84 9.41
C LEU A 92 5.84 -0.64 8.55
N MET A 93 6.78 0.01 7.87
CA MET A 93 6.50 1.20 7.05
C MET A 93 5.61 0.89 5.84
N GLN A 94 5.78 -0.26 5.18
CA GLN A 94 4.88 -0.70 4.10
C GLN A 94 3.44 -0.85 4.58
N LYS A 95 3.22 -1.49 5.74
CA LYS A 95 1.89 -1.60 6.36
C LYS A 95 1.30 -0.24 6.71
N LEU A 96 2.13 0.67 7.23
CA LEU A 96 1.70 2.01 7.60
C LEU A 96 1.29 2.84 6.37
N LEU A 97 2.04 2.80 5.27
CA LEU A 97 1.68 3.53 4.06
C LEU A 97 0.41 2.98 3.43
N LEU A 98 0.34 1.66 3.21
CA LEU A 98 -0.85 0.98 2.67
C LEU A 98 -2.11 1.31 3.49
N LEU A 99 -2.01 1.22 4.81
CA LEU A 99 -3.15 1.51 5.68
C LEU A 99 -3.49 3.00 5.70
N ALA A 100 -2.47 3.89 5.69
CA ALA A 100 -2.69 5.34 5.70
C ALA A 100 -3.46 5.82 4.49
N ASP A 101 -3.13 5.33 3.28
CA ASP A 101 -3.90 5.58 2.06
C ASP A 101 -5.31 4.96 2.16
N GLY A 102 -5.39 3.69 2.58
CA GLY A 102 -6.66 2.96 2.61
C GLY A 102 -7.71 3.55 3.55
N ILE A 103 -7.29 4.16 4.67
CA ILE A 103 -8.21 4.72 5.68
C ILE A 103 -8.10 6.25 5.82
N GLU A 104 -7.59 6.96 4.84
CA GLU A 104 -7.50 8.42 4.87
C GLU A 104 -8.88 9.09 5.07
N LYS A 105 -8.89 10.34 5.57
CA LYS A 105 -10.15 11.04 5.95
C LYS A 105 -11.11 11.26 4.79
N THR A 106 -10.62 11.28 3.55
CA THR A 106 -11.45 11.48 2.36
C THR A 106 -12.23 10.23 1.96
N ARG A 107 -11.81 9.04 2.43
CA ARG A 107 -12.53 7.78 2.22
C ARG A 107 -13.84 7.79 3.02
N LYS A 108 -15.00 7.77 2.31
CA LYS A 108 -16.34 7.93 2.89
C LYS A 108 -17.12 6.61 3.02
N HIS A 109 -16.63 5.53 2.43
CA HIS A 109 -17.31 4.24 2.52
C HIS A 109 -17.36 3.76 3.98
N ASP A 110 -18.55 3.38 4.46
CA ASP A 110 -18.80 3.06 5.88
C ASP A 110 -17.84 2.01 6.45
N SER A 111 -17.48 1.00 5.67
CA SER A 111 -16.54 -0.03 6.10
C SER A 111 -15.13 0.52 6.35
N LEU A 112 -14.67 1.48 5.52
CA LEU A 112 -13.35 2.12 5.69
C LEU A 112 -13.39 3.16 6.83
N VAL A 113 -14.51 3.84 7.02
CA VAL A 113 -14.74 4.71 8.19
C VAL A 113 -14.68 3.86 9.47
N SER A 114 -15.38 2.74 9.51
CA SER A 114 -15.36 1.82 10.66
C SER A 114 -13.96 1.23 10.90
N LEU A 115 -13.23 0.89 9.85
CA LEU A 115 -11.85 0.40 9.95
C LEU A 115 -10.90 1.48 10.51
N ARG A 116 -11.10 2.73 10.11
CA ARG A 116 -10.35 3.87 10.64
C ARG A 116 -10.60 4.04 12.14
N SER A 117 -11.86 4.02 12.57
CA SER A 117 -12.23 4.05 13.99
C SER A 117 -11.60 2.89 14.75
N TYR A 118 -11.71 1.66 14.22
CA TYR A 118 -11.05 0.50 14.82
C TYR A 118 -9.55 0.69 15.02
N PHE A 119 -8.85 1.27 14.04
CA PHE A 119 -7.41 1.51 14.15
C PHE A 119 -7.04 2.56 15.19
N TYR A 120 -7.78 3.68 15.25
CA TYR A 120 -7.40 4.82 16.10
C TYR A 120 -8.00 4.79 17.50
N GLU A 121 -9.17 4.18 17.68
CA GLU A 121 -9.93 4.33 18.93
C GLU A 121 -9.55 3.32 20.00
N ASN A 122 -9.05 2.13 19.66
CA ASN A 122 -8.71 1.18 20.71
C ASN A 122 -7.80 -0.01 20.29
N PRO A 123 -6.49 0.06 20.48
CA PRO A 123 -5.66 -1.15 20.45
C PRO A 123 -6.02 -2.09 21.62
N GLY A 124 -6.76 -1.66 22.64
CA GLY A 124 -7.04 -2.42 23.85
C GLY A 124 -5.74 -2.82 24.56
N ASN A 125 -5.69 -4.06 25.07
CA ASN A 125 -4.48 -4.64 25.66
C ASN A 125 -3.59 -5.35 24.62
N LYS A 126 -3.85 -5.16 23.31
CA LYS A 126 -3.02 -5.76 22.24
C LYS A 126 -1.74 -4.98 22.05
N ASP A 127 -0.68 -5.71 21.74
CA ASP A 127 0.53 -5.12 21.20
C ASP A 127 0.20 -4.32 19.92
N LEU A 128 0.83 -3.14 19.76
CA LEU A 128 0.59 -2.24 18.63
C LEU A 128 0.85 -2.89 17.27
N ILE A 129 1.86 -3.76 17.18
CA ILE A 129 2.18 -4.47 15.94
C ILE A 129 1.10 -5.51 15.63
N CYS A 130 0.64 -6.23 16.63
CA CYS A 130 -0.49 -7.16 16.47
C CYS A 130 -1.76 -6.43 16.04
N HIS A 131 -2.05 -5.26 16.64
CA HIS A 131 -3.19 -4.44 16.27
C HIS A 131 -3.10 -3.90 14.83
N LEU A 132 -1.90 -3.44 14.42
CA LEU A 132 -1.65 -3.03 13.04
C LEU A 132 -1.87 -4.20 12.07
N ASN A 133 -1.29 -5.37 12.34
CA ASN A 133 -1.44 -6.55 11.50
C ASN A 133 -2.92 -6.95 11.35
N ASP A 134 -3.68 -6.94 12.45
CA ASP A 134 -5.12 -7.20 12.44
C ASP A 134 -5.88 -6.18 11.59
N THR A 135 -5.50 -4.92 11.67
CA THR A 135 -6.12 -3.84 10.88
C THR A 135 -5.81 -3.99 9.39
N VAL A 136 -4.57 -4.30 9.04
CA VAL A 136 -4.16 -4.54 7.64
C VAL A 136 -4.85 -5.77 7.06
N ILE A 137 -4.98 -6.86 7.82
CA ILE A 137 -5.76 -8.03 7.39
C ILE A 137 -7.21 -7.64 7.09
N ARG A 138 -7.85 -6.88 7.98
CA ARG A 138 -9.23 -6.38 7.77
C ARG A 138 -9.33 -5.48 6.54
N TYR A 139 -8.33 -4.64 6.31
CA TYR A 139 -8.26 -3.80 5.10
C TYR A 139 -8.23 -4.66 3.83
N PHE A 140 -7.36 -5.69 3.77
CA PHE A 140 -7.33 -6.63 2.67
C PHE A 140 -8.65 -7.40 2.50
N ASP A 141 -9.27 -7.85 3.60
CA ASP A 141 -10.56 -8.54 3.56
C ASP A 141 -11.67 -7.66 2.96
N LEU A 142 -11.70 -6.36 3.31
CA LEU A 142 -12.63 -5.39 2.72
C LEU A 142 -12.34 -5.16 1.24
N THR A 143 -11.08 -5.02 0.86
CA THR A 143 -10.65 -4.83 -0.53
C THR A 143 -11.04 -6.05 -1.39
N VAL A 144 -10.71 -7.25 -0.94
CA VAL A 144 -11.05 -8.50 -1.64
C VAL A 144 -12.57 -8.66 -1.79
N ARG A 145 -13.32 -8.39 -0.74
CA ARG A 145 -14.80 -8.43 -0.78
C ARG A 145 -15.34 -7.45 -1.82
N PHE A 146 -14.88 -6.21 -1.80
CA PHE A 146 -15.29 -5.19 -2.78
C PHE A 146 -15.00 -5.62 -4.21
N LEU A 147 -13.80 -6.17 -4.48
CA LEU A 147 -13.42 -6.64 -5.81
C LEU A 147 -14.28 -7.82 -6.27
N LEU A 148 -14.58 -8.77 -5.37
CA LEU A 148 -15.49 -9.89 -5.65
C LEU A 148 -16.92 -9.42 -5.96
N GLU A 149 -17.47 -8.53 -5.14
CA GLU A 149 -18.81 -7.99 -5.32
C GLU A 149 -18.94 -7.14 -6.60
N SER A 150 -17.83 -6.49 -7.00
CA SER A 150 -17.76 -5.68 -8.23
C SER A 150 -17.37 -6.50 -9.48
N GLY A 151 -17.13 -7.80 -9.36
CA GLY A 151 -16.70 -8.67 -10.46
C GLY A 151 -15.33 -8.28 -11.04
N GLN A 152 -14.47 -7.66 -10.24
CA GLN A 152 -13.13 -7.22 -10.65
C GLN A 152 -12.06 -8.28 -10.38
N VAL A 153 -10.99 -8.23 -11.17
CA VAL A 153 -9.83 -9.11 -10.99
C VAL A 153 -9.11 -8.75 -9.69
N ILE A 154 -8.72 -9.79 -8.95
CA ILE A 154 -7.93 -9.64 -7.73
C ILE A 154 -6.48 -9.94 -8.05
N ASP A 155 -5.58 -9.01 -7.71
CA ASP A 155 -4.15 -9.21 -7.89
C ASP A 155 -3.60 -10.26 -6.92
N ASN A 156 -2.71 -11.13 -7.41
CA ASN A 156 -2.12 -12.21 -6.61
C ASN A 156 -1.26 -11.68 -5.45
N GLU A 157 -0.61 -10.52 -5.60
CA GLU A 157 0.19 -9.91 -4.53
C GLU A 157 -0.71 -9.56 -3.34
N THR A 158 -1.93 -9.02 -3.59
CA THR A 158 -2.92 -8.70 -2.55
C THR A 158 -3.30 -9.94 -1.72
N ILE A 159 -3.61 -11.04 -2.38
CA ILE A 159 -3.96 -12.31 -1.69
C ILE A 159 -2.76 -12.87 -0.94
N SER A 160 -1.57 -12.82 -1.55
CA SER A 160 -0.33 -13.33 -0.94
C SER A 160 0.05 -12.52 0.30
N ALA A 161 -0.04 -11.18 0.24
CA ALA A 161 0.23 -10.28 1.36
C ALA A 161 -0.73 -10.54 2.53
N ARG A 162 -2.02 -10.63 2.24
CA ARG A 162 -3.05 -10.98 3.24
C ARG A 162 -2.76 -12.32 3.92
N ASN A 163 -2.51 -13.36 3.13
CA ASN A 163 -2.29 -14.71 3.64
C ASN A 163 -1.00 -14.81 4.47
N ASP A 164 0.07 -14.12 4.05
CA ASP A 164 1.33 -14.03 4.82
C ASP A 164 1.09 -13.46 6.23
N LEU A 165 0.30 -12.40 6.36
CA LEU A 165 -0.05 -11.81 7.66
C LEU A 165 -0.87 -12.78 8.53
N ILE A 166 -1.80 -13.54 7.95
CA ILE A 166 -2.60 -14.52 8.69
C ILE A 166 -1.72 -15.67 9.19
N ILE A 167 -0.83 -16.20 8.34
CA ILE A 167 0.09 -17.30 8.69
C ILE A 167 1.02 -16.88 9.85
N LYS A 168 1.45 -15.62 9.85
CA LYS A 168 2.34 -15.07 10.90
C LYS A 168 1.63 -14.69 12.18
N ARG A 169 0.32 -14.45 12.15
CA ARG A 169 -0.49 -14.12 13.33
C ARG A 169 -0.53 -15.26 14.36
N GLY A 170 -0.37 -16.50 13.93
CA GLY A 170 -0.45 -17.69 14.78
C GLY A 170 0.91 -18.13 15.35
N LYS A 171 1.99 -17.38 15.10
CA LYS A 171 3.34 -17.64 15.60
C LYS A 171 3.77 -16.58 16.60
#